data_348bdc6ec7d97dbc24ba6011ce811f5d
#
_entry.id   348bdc6ec7d97dbc24ba6011ce811f5d
#
_cell.length_a   1.000
_cell.length_b   1.000
_cell.length_c   1.000
_cell.angle_alpha   90.00
_cell.angle_beta   90.00
_cell.angle_gamma   90.00
#
_symmetry.space_group_name_H-M   'P 1'
#
loop_
_entity.id
_entity.type
_entity.pdbx_description
1 polymer ?
#
loop_
_entity_poly.entity_id
_entity_poly.type
_entity_poly.pdbx_seq_one_letter_code
_entity_poly.pdbx_strand_id
1 'polypeptide(L)'
;MKTQRIVEILKSGVVDTDIVVKGWVRTKRGNKNVAFIALNDGSCVANIQVVVDLSKFGEEELKPITTGACIRVDGRLVESLGSGQRVEVQAAKIEVYGTADPETYPLQKKGHSLEFLREIAYLRPRTNTFGAVLRIRHAMAYAIHEYFNKQGFYYFHTPLITLSLIHISEPTRLGMIS
;
A
#
# COMPACT_ATOMS: atom_id res chain seq x y z
N MET A 1 14.05 -16.53 8.97
CA MET A 1 14.11 -15.04 9.10
C MET A 1 12.73 -14.48 9.35
N LYS A 2 12.61 -13.46 10.20
CA LYS A 2 11.34 -12.76 10.46
C LYS A 2 11.07 -11.77 9.32
N THR A 3 9.84 -11.76 8.78
CA THR A 3 9.41 -10.76 7.78
C THR A 3 9.39 -9.38 8.42
N GLN A 4 9.99 -8.39 7.76
CA GLN A 4 9.99 -6.99 8.19
C GLN A 4 9.05 -6.18 7.31
N ARG A 5 8.40 -5.16 7.89
CA ARG A 5 7.55 -4.24 7.12
C ARG A 5 8.43 -3.23 6.37
N ILE A 6 8.02 -2.90 5.15
CA ILE A 6 8.75 -1.95 4.29
C ILE A 6 8.96 -0.60 5.01
N VAL A 7 7.96 -0.12 5.76
CA VAL A 7 8.08 1.14 6.52
C VAL A 7 9.20 1.08 7.57
N GLU A 8 9.42 -0.06 8.20
CA GLU A 8 10.48 -0.26 9.20
C GLU A 8 11.85 -0.29 8.54
N ILE A 9 11.98 -1.00 7.42
CA ILE A 9 13.22 -1.07 6.64
C ILE A 9 13.64 0.31 6.14
N LEU A 10 12.69 1.06 5.55
CA LEU A 10 12.95 2.41 5.03
C LEU A 10 13.30 3.42 6.13
N LYS A 11 12.78 3.24 7.35
CA LYS A 11 13.10 4.10 8.51
C LYS A 11 14.45 3.74 9.12
N SER A 12 14.74 2.46 9.34
CA SER A 12 15.99 1.99 9.97
C SER A 12 17.18 2.24 9.06
N GLY A 13 17.04 1.92 7.77
CA GLY A 13 18.08 2.06 6.78
C GLY A 13 19.38 1.31 7.12
N VAL A 14 19.30 0.28 7.97
CA VAL A 14 20.45 -0.53 8.37
C VAL A 14 20.83 -1.43 7.20
N VAL A 15 21.87 -1.07 6.50
CA VAL A 15 22.40 -1.82 5.36
C VAL A 15 23.21 -3.05 5.78
N ASP A 16 23.59 -3.86 4.80
CA ASP A 16 24.38 -5.08 4.96
C ASP A 16 23.72 -6.17 5.84
N THR A 17 22.39 -6.17 5.90
CA THR A 17 21.60 -7.15 6.64
C THR A 17 20.77 -8.02 5.70
N ASP A 18 20.65 -9.29 6.03
CA ASP A 18 19.75 -10.19 5.32
C ASP A 18 18.32 -9.99 5.81
N ILE A 19 17.42 -9.74 4.87
CA ILE A 19 16.01 -9.42 5.14
C ILE A 19 15.07 -10.26 4.32
N VAL A 20 13.84 -10.36 4.80
CA VAL A 20 12.71 -10.95 4.08
C VAL A 20 11.62 -9.89 3.95
N VAL A 21 11.26 -9.57 2.72
CA VAL A 21 10.15 -8.66 2.41
C VAL A 21 9.07 -9.40 1.63
N LYS A 22 7.82 -9.04 1.90
CA LYS A 22 6.64 -9.56 1.18
C LYS A 22 5.79 -8.39 0.74
N GLY A 23 5.16 -8.50 -0.41
CA GLY A 23 4.29 -7.43 -0.88
C GLY A 23 3.81 -7.64 -2.31
N TRP A 24 3.19 -6.61 -2.83
CA TRP A 24 2.68 -6.57 -4.19
C TRP A 24 3.61 -5.76 -5.09
N VAL A 25 3.83 -6.30 -6.27
CA VAL A 25 4.62 -5.63 -7.32
C VAL A 25 3.83 -4.42 -7.83
N ARG A 26 4.43 -3.24 -7.71
CA ARG A 26 3.89 -1.98 -8.24
C ARG A 26 4.34 -1.75 -9.68
N THR A 27 5.62 -1.97 -9.93
CA THR A 27 6.21 -1.89 -11.26
C THR A 27 7.37 -2.86 -11.37
N LYS A 28 7.59 -3.40 -12.57
CA LYS A 28 8.80 -4.12 -12.96
C LYS A 28 9.39 -3.43 -14.17
N ARG A 29 10.66 -3.14 -14.14
CA ARG A 29 11.45 -2.56 -15.24
C ARG A 29 12.84 -3.18 -15.23
N GLY A 30 13.52 -3.16 -16.33
CA GLY A 30 14.87 -3.71 -16.38
C GLY A 30 15.45 -3.68 -17.78
N ASN A 31 16.64 -4.21 -17.90
CA ASN A 31 17.36 -4.47 -19.13
C ASN A 31 17.70 -5.96 -19.22
N LYS A 32 18.61 -6.34 -20.12
CA LYS A 32 19.02 -7.75 -20.32
C LYS A 32 19.76 -8.38 -19.11
N ASN A 33 20.30 -7.57 -18.20
CA ASN A 33 21.17 -8.06 -17.13
C ASN A 33 20.51 -7.92 -15.74
N VAL A 34 19.69 -6.88 -15.54
CA VAL A 34 19.13 -6.54 -14.21
C VAL A 34 17.67 -6.13 -14.33
N ALA A 35 16.83 -6.65 -13.44
CA ALA A 35 15.46 -6.21 -13.28
C ALA A 35 15.29 -5.47 -11.94
N PHE A 36 14.49 -4.40 -11.97
CA PHE A 36 14.13 -3.59 -10.83
C PHE A 36 12.63 -3.76 -10.55
N ILE A 37 12.30 -4.22 -9.38
CA ILE A 37 10.92 -4.43 -8.94
C ILE A 37 10.61 -3.45 -7.81
N ALA A 38 9.62 -2.59 -7.99
CA ALA A 38 9.08 -1.76 -6.92
C ALA A 38 8.04 -2.58 -6.13
N LEU A 39 8.34 -2.89 -4.88
CA LEU A 39 7.50 -3.70 -4.00
C LEU A 39 6.86 -2.84 -2.91
N ASN A 40 5.58 -3.09 -2.61
CA ASN A 40 4.83 -2.41 -1.56
C ASN A 40 4.02 -3.41 -0.74
N ASP A 41 4.10 -3.32 0.58
CA ASP A 41 3.37 -4.18 1.53
C ASP A 41 2.14 -3.48 2.16
N GLY A 42 1.86 -2.25 1.75
CA GLY A 42 0.79 -1.42 2.31
C GLY A 42 1.15 -0.70 3.62
N SER A 43 2.30 -0.94 4.22
CA SER A 43 2.70 -0.29 5.48
C SER A 43 3.02 1.21 5.33
N CYS A 44 3.39 1.64 4.12
CA CYS A 44 3.59 3.04 3.75
C CYS A 44 3.25 3.29 2.28
N VAL A 45 3.26 4.57 1.88
CA VAL A 45 3.03 4.95 0.47
C VAL A 45 4.27 4.67 -0.40
N ALA A 46 5.46 4.75 0.20
CA ALA A 46 6.72 4.47 -0.49
C ALA A 46 6.86 2.98 -0.81
N ASN A 47 7.61 2.70 -1.86
CA ASN A 47 7.97 1.34 -2.25
C ASN A 47 9.43 1.06 -1.87
N ILE A 48 9.77 -0.21 -1.68
CA ILE A 48 11.16 -0.65 -1.66
C ILE A 48 11.54 -1.17 -3.04
N GLN A 49 12.72 -0.82 -3.52
CA GLN A 49 13.25 -1.37 -4.75
C GLN A 49 13.93 -2.71 -4.49
N VAL A 50 13.57 -3.70 -5.26
CA VAL A 50 14.25 -5.00 -5.31
C VAL A 50 15.02 -5.05 -6.60
N VAL A 51 16.31 -5.33 -6.49
CA VAL A 51 17.24 -5.51 -7.62
C VAL A 51 17.45 -7.00 -7.84
N VAL A 52 17.17 -7.44 -9.05
CA VAL A 52 17.25 -8.85 -9.45
C VAL A 52 18.31 -8.98 -10.52
N ASP A 53 19.37 -9.70 -10.22
CA ASP A 53 20.41 -10.06 -11.17
C ASP A 53 19.92 -11.23 -12.05
N LEU A 54 19.64 -10.95 -13.32
CA LEU A 54 19.06 -11.92 -14.25
C LEU A 54 20.00 -13.09 -14.59
N SER A 55 21.27 -13.01 -14.24
CA SER A 55 22.19 -14.14 -14.38
C SER A 55 21.94 -15.25 -13.34
N LYS A 56 21.28 -14.91 -12.22
CA LYS A 56 21.02 -15.83 -11.10
C LYS A 56 19.60 -16.40 -11.08
N PHE A 57 18.70 -15.86 -11.89
CA PHE A 57 17.29 -16.25 -11.93
C PHE A 57 16.91 -16.72 -13.33
N GLY A 58 16.18 -17.83 -13.42
CA GLY A 58 15.62 -18.31 -14.67
C GLY A 58 14.53 -17.39 -15.21
N GLU A 59 14.41 -17.32 -16.52
CA GLU A 59 13.37 -16.51 -17.17
C GLU A 59 11.96 -16.95 -16.75
N GLU A 60 11.72 -18.23 -16.60
CA GLU A 60 10.45 -18.82 -16.15
C GLU A 60 10.10 -18.42 -14.73
N GLU A 61 11.06 -18.21 -13.83
CA GLU A 61 10.83 -17.75 -12.46
C GLU A 61 10.38 -16.28 -12.43
N LEU A 62 10.84 -15.49 -13.37
CA LEU A 62 10.57 -14.05 -13.42
C LEU A 62 9.35 -13.69 -14.27
N LYS A 63 8.91 -14.58 -15.15
CA LYS A 63 7.75 -14.37 -16.02
C LYS A 63 6.45 -14.09 -15.24
N PRO A 64 6.10 -14.80 -14.15
CA PRO A 64 4.90 -14.55 -13.37
C PRO A 64 4.96 -13.27 -12.52
N ILE A 65 6.11 -12.61 -12.42
CA ILE A 65 6.28 -11.37 -11.65
C ILE A 65 5.84 -10.18 -12.50
N THR A 66 4.55 -9.92 -12.50
CA THR A 66 3.88 -8.82 -13.21
C THR A 66 3.37 -7.77 -12.23
N THR A 67 2.91 -6.62 -12.73
CA THR A 67 2.24 -5.61 -11.90
C THR A 67 1.03 -6.23 -11.20
N GLY A 68 0.97 -6.11 -9.88
CA GLY A 68 -0.09 -6.69 -9.06
C GLY A 68 0.23 -8.08 -8.48
N ALA A 69 1.24 -8.77 -8.98
CA ALA A 69 1.69 -10.04 -8.41
C ALA A 69 2.12 -9.89 -6.95
N CYS A 70 1.83 -10.89 -6.13
CA CYS A 70 2.26 -10.97 -4.74
C CYS A 70 3.51 -11.84 -4.63
N ILE A 71 4.59 -11.29 -4.09
CA ILE A 71 5.86 -11.98 -3.99
C ILE A 71 6.49 -11.88 -2.60
N ARG A 72 7.29 -12.86 -2.28
CA ARG A 72 8.27 -12.84 -1.20
C ARG A 72 9.66 -12.72 -1.81
N VAL A 73 10.49 -11.90 -1.21
CA VAL A 73 11.89 -11.72 -1.59
C VAL A 73 12.74 -11.92 -0.35
N ASP A 74 13.66 -12.87 -0.42
CA ASP A 74 14.75 -13.03 0.53
C ASP A 74 16.00 -12.41 -0.12
N GLY A 75 16.67 -11.51 0.59
CA GLY A 75 17.81 -10.80 0.01
C GLY A 75 18.56 -9.96 1.03
N ARG A 76 19.57 -9.26 0.55
CA ARG A 76 20.42 -8.38 1.34
C ARG A 76 20.02 -6.93 1.13
N LEU A 77 19.85 -6.18 2.21
CA LEU A 77 19.61 -4.75 2.16
C LEU A 77 20.95 -4.02 1.94
N VAL A 78 21.00 -3.19 0.92
CA VAL A 78 22.20 -2.43 0.55
C VAL A 78 21.86 -0.96 0.32
N GLU A 79 22.88 -0.10 0.33
CA GLU A 79 22.72 1.27 -0.14
C GLU A 79 22.32 1.29 -1.62
N SER A 80 21.36 2.15 -1.96
CA SER A 80 20.95 2.31 -3.34
C SER A 80 21.94 3.21 -4.10
N LEU A 81 22.36 2.72 -5.28
CA LEU A 81 23.15 3.52 -6.22
C LEU A 81 22.31 4.52 -7.02
N GLY A 82 20.97 4.40 -6.95
CA GLY A 82 20.04 5.24 -7.69
C GLY A 82 19.60 6.49 -6.91
N SER A 83 19.35 7.58 -7.62
CA SER A 83 18.74 8.78 -7.02
C SER A 83 17.27 8.51 -6.65
N GLY A 84 16.85 9.01 -5.49
CA GLY A 84 15.45 8.96 -5.06
C GLY A 84 15.09 7.87 -4.04
N GLN A 85 16.03 6.99 -3.70
CA GLN A 85 15.87 6.03 -2.61
C GLN A 85 17.21 5.82 -1.89
N ARG A 86 17.13 5.54 -0.59
CA ARG A 86 18.32 5.40 0.25
C ARG A 86 18.85 3.97 0.27
N VAL A 87 17.95 2.99 0.24
CA VAL A 87 18.27 1.57 0.34
C VAL A 87 17.52 0.76 -0.70
N GLU A 88 18.08 -0.39 -1.08
CA GLU A 88 17.46 -1.37 -1.97
C GLU A 88 17.76 -2.79 -1.53
N VAL A 89 16.97 -3.74 -1.99
CA VAL A 89 17.13 -5.17 -1.68
C VAL A 89 17.76 -5.87 -2.87
N GLN A 90 18.95 -6.42 -2.70
CA GLN A 90 19.51 -7.35 -3.65
C GLN A 90 18.89 -8.73 -3.44
N ALA A 91 18.10 -9.19 -4.40
CA ALA A 91 17.39 -10.44 -4.31
C ALA A 91 18.34 -11.64 -4.37
N ALA A 92 18.22 -12.53 -3.37
CA ALA A 92 18.88 -13.84 -3.36
C ALA A 92 17.89 -14.95 -3.75
N LYS A 93 16.61 -14.82 -3.35
CA LYS A 93 15.52 -15.73 -3.68
C LYS A 93 14.21 -14.98 -3.82
N ILE A 94 13.41 -15.39 -4.80
CA ILE A 94 12.06 -14.85 -5.00
C ILE A 94 11.07 -16.03 -5.01
N GLU A 95 9.97 -15.86 -4.32
CA GLU A 95 8.86 -16.80 -4.29
C GLU A 95 7.58 -16.06 -4.67
N VAL A 96 6.84 -16.55 -5.64
CA VAL A 96 5.58 -15.97 -6.09
C VAL A 96 4.44 -16.61 -5.33
N TYR A 97 3.70 -15.82 -4.54
CA TYR A 97 2.54 -16.27 -3.78
C TYR A 97 1.24 -16.14 -4.57
N GLY A 98 1.18 -15.20 -5.49
CA GLY A 98 0.04 -15.00 -6.36
C GLY A 98 0.42 -14.21 -7.60
N THR A 99 -0.10 -14.66 -8.72
CA THR A 99 0.11 -14.00 -10.02
C THR A 99 -0.99 -12.97 -10.28
N ALA A 100 -0.71 -12.02 -11.17
CA ALA A 100 -1.69 -11.11 -11.72
C ALA A 100 -1.53 -11.11 -13.24
N ASP A 101 -2.61 -11.34 -13.96
CA ASP A 101 -2.60 -11.30 -15.40
C ASP A 101 -2.37 -9.86 -15.88
N PRO A 102 -1.32 -9.59 -16.65
CA PRO A 102 -0.98 -8.25 -17.11
C PRO A 102 -2.06 -7.63 -18.03
N GLU A 103 -2.89 -8.43 -18.68
CA GLU A 103 -3.94 -7.94 -19.58
C GLU A 103 -5.21 -7.53 -18.82
N THR A 104 -5.56 -8.27 -17.79
CA THR A 104 -6.83 -8.09 -17.06
C THR A 104 -6.68 -7.33 -15.75
N TYR A 105 -5.46 -7.21 -15.18
CA TYR A 105 -5.26 -6.49 -13.92
C TYR A 105 -5.55 -4.99 -14.08
N PRO A 106 -6.53 -4.43 -13.34
CA PRO A 106 -7.04 -3.09 -13.62
C PRO A 106 -6.06 -1.95 -13.35
N LEU A 107 -5.19 -2.10 -12.34
CA LEU A 107 -4.22 -1.06 -11.96
C LEU A 107 -2.93 -1.17 -12.77
N GLN A 108 -3.00 -0.74 -14.01
CA GLN A 108 -1.84 -0.66 -14.89
C GLN A 108 -0.90 0.50 -14.52
N LYS A 109 0.32 0.50 -15.09
CA LYS A 109 1.35 1.55 -14.90
C LYS A 109 0.98 2.84 -15.64
N LYS A 110 -0.19 3.40 -15.37
CA LYS A 110 -0.67 4.68 -15.93
C LYS A 110 -1.46 5.46 -14.89
N GLY A 111 -1.72 6.73 -15.14
CA GLY A 111 -2.66 7.50 -14.34
C GLY A 111 -4.07 6.97 -14.49
N HIS A 112 -4.83 6.93 -13.40
CA HIS A 112 -6.22 6.52 -13.38
C HIS A 112 -7.09 7.68 -12.91
N SER A 113 -8.24 7.90 -13.56
CA SER A 113 -9.19 8.91 -13.11
C SER A 113 -9.87 8.49 -11.80
N LEU A 114 -10.41 9.47 -11.07
CA LEU A 114 -11.12 9.17 -9.82
C LEU A 114 -12.41 8.39 -10.08
N GLU A 115 -13.05 8.60 -11.23
CA GLU A 115 -14.23 7.86 -11.68
C GLU A 115 -13.89 6.38 -11.84
N PHE A 116 -12.88 6.06 -12.62
CA PHE A 116 -12.41 4.69 -12.81
C PHE A 116 -12.04 4.02 -11.46
N LEU A 117 -11.37 4.77 -10.56
CA LEU A 117 -11.01 4.23 -9.24
C LEU A 117 -12.23 3.98 -8.34
N ARG A 118 -13.39 4.58 -8.60
CA ARG A 118 -14.65 4.22 -7.93
C ARG A 118 -15.23 2.91 -8.44
N GLU A 119 -15.12 2.64 -9.73
CA GLU A 119 -15.56 1.37 -10.33
C GLU A 119 -14.76 0.18 -9.77
N ILE A 120 -13.45 0.35 -9.56
CA ILE A 120 -12.58 -0.66 -8.95
C ILE A 120 -12.30 -0.36 -7.47
N ALA A 121 -13.33 -0.03 -6.70
CA ALA A 121 -13.22 0.46 -5.33
C ALA A 121 -12.39 -0.45 -4.41
N TYR A 122 -12.42 -1.77 -4.63
CA TYR A 122 -11.66 -2.77 -3.87
C TYR A 122 -10.15 -2.70 -4.09
N LEU A 123 -9.68 -2.17 -5.25
CA LEU A 123 -8.25 -2.00 -5.54
C LEU A 123 -7.74 -0.56 -5.31
N ARG A 124 -8.63 0.44 -5.28
CA ARG A 124 -8.20 1.85 -5.17
C ARG A 124 -7.28 2.16 -3.97
N PRO A 125 -7.36 1.47 -2.81
CA PRO A 125 -6.42 1.70 -1.70
C PRO A 125 -4.96 1.44 -2.07
N ARG A 126 -4.71 0.65 -3.11
CA ARG A 126 -3.36 0.37 -3.63
C ARG A 126 -2.79 1.52 -4.47
N THR A 127 -3.59 2.52 -4.84
CA THR A 127 -3.09 3.73 -5.50
C THR A 127 -2.47 4.68 -4.49
N ASN A 128 -1.52 5.52 -4.92
CA ASN A 128 -0.90 6.50 -4.03
C ASN A 128 -1.91 7.50 -3.49
N THR A 129 -2.81 7.99 -4.34
CA THR A 129 -3.85 8.97 -3.97
C THR A 129 -4.77 8.41 -2.88
N PHE A 130 -5.43 7.28 -3.12
CA PHE A 130 -6.35 6.71 -2.13
C PHE A 130 -5.62 6.11 -0.93
N GLY A 131 -4.41 5.59 -1.13
CA GLY A 131 -3.55 5.18 -0.03
C GLY A 131 -3.22 6.33 0.92
N ALA A 132 -2.96 7.54 0.41
CA ALA A 132 -2.76 8.74 1.21
C ALA A 132 -4.06 9.22 1.87
N VAL A 133 -5.15 9.33 1.10
CA VAL A 133 -6.47 9.76 1.61
C VAL A 133 -6.94 8.87 2.77
N LEU A 134 -6.84 7.55 2.64
CA LEU A 134 -7.27 6.62 3.69
C LEU A 134 -6.40 6.74 4.95
N ARG A 135 -5.10 7.01 4.83
CA ARG A 135 -4.23 7.26 5.99
C ARG A 135 -4.58 8.55 6.71
N ILE A 136 -4.83 9.63 5.95
CA ILE A 136 -5.26 10.91 6.53
C ILE A 136 -6.61 10.72 7.23
N ARG A 137 -7.57 10.06 6.57
CA ARG A 137 -8.89 9.79 7.15
C ARG A 137 -8.79 8.99 8.45
N HIS A 138 -7.95 7.94 8.48
CA HIS A 138 -7.69 7.17 9.68
C HIS A 138 -7.11 8.03 10.80
N ALA A 139 -6.07 8.81 10.51
CA ALA A 139 -5.41 9.67 11.49
C ALA A 139 -6.38 10.73 12.06
N MET A 140 -7.19 11.34 11.21
CA MET A 140 -8.21 12.35 11.65
C MET A 140 -9.29 11.71 12.52
N ALA A 141 -9.82 10.55 12.15
CA ALA A 141 -10.82 9.85 12.94
C ALA A 141 -10.27 9.49 14.34
N TYR A 142 -9.05 8.95 14.38
CA TYR A 142 -8.37 8.63 15.63
C TYR A 142 -8.13 9.89 16.49
N ALA A 143 -7.67 10.98 15.89
CA ALA A 143 -7.40 12.23 16.60
C ALA A 143 -8.67 12.81 17.25
N ILE A 144 -9.84 12.72 16.61
CA ILE A 144 -11.13 13.13 17.18
C ILE A 144 -11.44 12.29 18.41
N HIS A 145 -11.36 10.97 18.32
CA HIS A 145 -11.60 10.09 19.46
C HIS A 145 -10.60 10.32 20.59
N GLU A 146 -9.33 10.51 20.27
CA GLU A 146 -8.29 10.79 21.26
C GLU A 146 -8.54 12.12 21.98
N TYR A 147 -8.92 13.17 21.23
CA TYR A 147 -9.25 14.49 21.80
C TYR A 147 -10.37 14.40 22.82
N PHE A 148 -11.52 13.82 22.44
CA PHE A 148 -12.66 13.71 23.35
C PHE A 148 -12.37 12.79 24.54
N ASN A 149 -11.66 11.69 24.34
CA ASN A 149 -11.23 10.81 25.42
C ASN A 149 -10.34 11.54 26.45
N LYS A 150 -9.39 12.37 25.97
CA LYS A 150 -8.53 13.19 26.86
C LYS A 150 -9.31 14.26 27.64
N GLN A 151 -10.47 14.69 27.15
CA GLN A 151 -11.37 15.62 27.83
C GLN A 151 -12.33 14.91 28.82
N GLY A 152 -12.23 13.59 28.96
CA GLY A 152 -13.08 12.82 29.87
C GLY A 152 -14.41 12.38 29.29
N PHE A 153 -14.62 12.51 27.99
CA PHE A 153 -15.82 12.01 27.31
C PHE A 153 -15.70 10.52 27.02
N TYR A 154 -16.83 9.81 27.12
CA TYR A 154 -16.94 8.41 26.73
C TYR A 154 -17.52 8.28 25.32
N TYR A 155 -16.96 7.37 24.52
CA TYR A 155 -17.53 7.00 23.24
C TYR A 155 -18.59 5.92 23.43
N PHE A 156 -19.86 6.26 23.19
CA PHE A 156 -20.97 5.32 23.17
C PHE A 156 -21.37 5.03 21.72
N HIS A 157 -21.38 3.76 21.36
CA HIS A 157 -21.88 3.30 20.06
C HIS A 157 -23.41 3.24 20.11
N THR A 158 -24.07 4.38 19.93
CA THR A 158 -25.52 4.48 19.91
C THR A 158 -26.10 3.96 18.59
N PRO A 159 -27.34 3.42 18.59
CA PRO A 159 -28.01 3.03 17.35
C PRO A 159 -28.21 4.23 16.41
N LEU A 160 -27.88 4.04 15.11
CA LEU A 160 -28.08 5.06 14.07
C LEU A 160 -29.49 5.00 13.46
N ILE A 161 -30.17 3.84 13.58
CA ILE A 161 -31.49 3.63 13.03
C ILE A 161 -32.49 3.76 14.17
N THR A 162 -33.41 4.72 14.05
CA THR A 162 -34.49 4.96 15.00
C THR A 162 -35.81 5.14 14.25
N LEU A 163 -36.95 4.87 14.92
CA LEU A 163 -38.27 5.05 14.34
C LEU A 163 -38.69 6.53 14.24
N SER A 164 -37.93 7.45 14.85
CA SER A 164 -38.32 8.86 14.99
C SER A 164 -37.20 9.82 14.55
N LEU A 165 -36.53 9.55 13.45
CA LEU A 165 -35.45 10.40 12.92
C LEU A 165 -35.96 11.81 12.54
N ILE A 166 -37.16 11.91 12.00
CA ILE A 166 -37.78 13.18 11.59
C ILE A 166 -37.93 14.14 12.76
N HIS A 167 -38.31 13.64 13.92
CA HIS A 167 -38.52 14.46 15.11
C HIS A 167 -37.24 14.85 15.86
N ILE A 168 -36.13 14.14 15.60
CA ILE A 168 -34.84 14.36 16.28
C ILE A 168 -33.91 15.20 15.42
N SER A 169 -33.87 14.98 14.10
CA SER A 169 -32.88 15.61 13.20
C SER A 169 -33.45 16.70 12.28
N GLU A 170 -34.77 16.79 12.13
CA GLU A 170 -35.43 17.72 11.18
C GLU A 170 -36.08 18.99 11.76
N PRO A 171 -36.19 19.23 13.08
CA PRO A 171 -36.87 20.44 13.59
C PRO A 171 -36.19 21.73 13.10
N THR A 172 -34.91 21.68 12.72
CA THR A 172 -34.17 22.85 12.22
C THR A 172 -34.45 23.15 10.75
N ARG A 173 -34.82 22.15 9.94
CA ARG A 173 -35.14 22.33 8.52
C ARG A 173 -36.51 22.91 8.27
N LEU A 174 -37.49 22.55 9.09
CA LEU A 174 -38.85 23.08 9.00
C LEU A 174 -38.92 24.56 9.35
N GLY A 175 -38.02 25.07 10.22
CA GLY A 175 -37.90 26.49 10.55
C GLY A 175 -37.20 27.36 9.49
N MET A 176 -36.58 26.78 8.50
CA MET A 176 -35.86 27.51 7.42
C MET A 176 -36.68 27.62 6.12
N ILE A 177 -37.89 27.05 6.06
CA ILE A 177 -38.74 27.07 4.86
C ILE A 177 -39.98 27.99 5.05
N SER A 178 -40.09 28.68 6.17
CA SER A 178 -41.12 29.68 6.45
C SER A 178 -40.63 31.12 6.27
#